data_dea869f5bd2bd0aecfbef4ddd16509bd
#
_entry.id   dea869f5bd2bd0aecfbef4ddd16509bd
#
_cell.length_a   1.000
_cell.length_b   1.000
_cell.length_c   1.000
_cell.angle_alpha   90.00
_cell.angle_beta   90.00
_cell.angle_gamma   90.00
#
_symmetry.space_group_name_H-M   'P 1'
#
loop_
_entity.id
_entity.type
_entity.pdbx_description
1 polymer ?
#
loop_
_entity_poly.entity_id
_entity_poly.type
_entity_poly.pdbx_seq_one_letter_code
_entity_poly.pdbx_strand_id
1 'polypeptide(L)'
;MIGISTRLMLTLALIATPALAGDDCAVPMTDWQPREAVVKLAEEQGWVLRRIRIDDGCYEVIGRDAAGRRIEVKLDPATLAVVEMEFEDDHEDEDEDGGDD
;
A
#
# COMPACT_ATOMS: atom_id res chain seq x y z
N MET A 1 -0.21 -51.40 -30.89
CA MET A 1 -0.09 -50.80 -30.37
C MET A 1 -0.24 -49.54 -30.38
N ILE A 2 -0.38 -48.81 -29.75
CA ILE A 2 -0.63 -47.71 -29.80
C ILE A 2 -0.02 -46.81 -29.16
N GLY A 3 0.48 -46.12 -29.46
CA GLY A 3 1.17 -45.31 -28.85
C GLY A 3 0.46 -44.23 -28.48
N ILE A 4 0.02 -44.16 -27.55
CA ILE A 4 -0.67 -43.11 -27.15
C ILE A 4 0.16 -42.17 -26.68
N SER A 5 0.50 -41.28 -27.33
CA SER A 5 1.21 -40.27 -26.88
C SER A 5 0.41 -39.43 -26.17
N THR A 6 0.36 -39.56 -25.05
CA THR A 6 -0.37 -38.69 -24.31
C THR A 6 0.44 -37.51 -24.20
N ARG A 7 0.21 -36.52 -24.86
CA ARG A 7 0.85 -35.42 -24.77
C ARG A 7 0.40 -34.70 -23.68
N LEU A 8 0.98 -34.64 -22.68
CA LEU A 8 0.60 -33.89 -21.58
C LEU A 8 0.94 -32.52 -21.90
N MET A 9 0.00 -31.81 -22.27
CA MET A 9 0.19 -30.47 -22.52
C MET A 9 0.23 -29.76 -21.27
N LEU A 10 1.28 -29.46 -20.78
CA LEU A 10 1.35 -28.74 -19.60
C LEU A 10 1.21 -27.32 -19.98
N THR A 11 0.09 -26.84 -19.88
CA THR A 11 -0.11 -25.48 -20.15
C THR A 11 0.34 -24.77 -18.96
N LEU A 12 1.40 -24.15 -19.00
CA LEU A 12 1.84 -23.38 -17.93
C LEU A 12 1.13 -22.09 -17.96
N ALA A 13 0.25 -21.93 -17.12
CA ALA A 13 -0.48 -20.70 -17.07
C ALA A 13 0.40 -19.71 -16.38
N LEU A 14 0.90 -18.81 -17.12
CA LEU A 14 1.62 -17.80 -16.56
C LEU A 14 0.75 -16.83 -15.94
N ILE A 15 0.67 -16.78 -14.75
CA ILE A 15 -0.11 -15.81 -14.10
C ILE A 15 0.76 -14.64 -13.95
N ALA A 16 0.55 -13.71 -14.69
CA ALA A 16 1.27 -12.52 -14.61
C ALA A 16 0.75 -11.77 -13.46
N THR A 17 1.36 -11.79 -12.42
CA THR A 17 0.95 -10.97 -11.34
C THR A 17 1.40 -9.62 -11.74
N PRO A 18 0.62 -8.69 -11.66
CA PRO A 18 0.96 -7.35 -11.97
C PRO A 18 2.01 -6.97 -11.03
N ALA A 19 3.05 -6.64 -11.53
CA ALA A 19 4.04 -6.20 -10.71
C ALA A 19 3.57 -4.98 -10.17
N LEU A 20 3.36 -4.88 -9.01
CA LEU A 20 2.95 -3.76 -8.47
C LEU A 20 4.01 -2.85 -8.48
N ALA A 21 3.96 -1.95 -9.18
CA ALA A 21 4.80 -0.93 -9.10
C ALA A 21 4.52 -0.32 -7.87
N GLY A 22 4.05 -0.88 -7.11
CA GLY A 22 3.94 -0.53 -5.88
C GLY A 22 3.32 0.72 -5.50
N ASP A 23 3.73 1.75 -5.93
CA ASP A 23 3.20 2.90 -5.38
C ASP A 23 2.40 3.74 -6.25
N ASP A 24 2.07 3.34 -7.38
CA ASP A 24 1.26 4.17 -8.23
C ASP A 24 -0.16 3.74 -8.24
N CYS A 25 -1.06 4.66 -8.10
CA CYS A 25 -2.46 4.36 -8.22
C CYS A 25 -3.00 5.09 -9.43
N ALA A 26 -3.91 4.50 -10.11
CA ALA A 26 -4.47 5.11 -11.31
C ALA A 26 -5.97 5.03 -11.26
N VAL A 27 -6.56 5.74 -10.37
CA VAL A 27 -7.99 5.70 -10.19
C VAL A 27 -8.57 7.06 -10.53
N PRO A 28 -9.60 7.12 -11.36
CA PRO A 28 -10.21 8.40 -11.66
C PRO A 28 -10.75 9.03 -10.40
N MET A 29 -10.58 10.31 -10.29
CA MET A 29 -11.00 10.98 -9.08
C MET A 29 -12.46 10.80 -8.77
N THR A 30 -13.28 10.56 -9.75
CA THR A 30 -14.68 10.37 -9.49
C THR A 30 -14.93 9.09 -8.71
N ASP A 31 -13.96 8.19 -8.69
CA ASP A 31 -14.13 6.95 -7.96
C ASP A 31 -13.43 6.96 -6.61
N TRP A 32 -12.84 8.06 -6.24
CA TRP A 32 -12.13 8.11 -4.99
C TRP A 32 -13.06 8.15 -3.80
N GLN A 33 -12.71 7.47 -2.75
CA GLN A 33 -13.42 7.58 -1.52
C GLN A 33 -13.06 8.89 -0.85
N PRO A 34 -13.97 9.42 -0.05
CA PRO A 34 -13.67 10.70 0.58
C PRO A 34 -12.62 10.55 1.65
N ARG A 35 -12.00 11.65 1.96
CA ARG A 35 -10.98 11.64 2.96
C ARG A 35 -11.46 11.10 4.28
N GLU A 36 -12.71 11.33 4.62
CA GLU A 36 -13.27 10.81 5.84
C GLU A 36 -13.21 9.30 5.90
N ALA A 37 -13.30 8.65 4.76
CA ALA A 37 -13.23 7.20 4.75
C ALA A 37 -11.84 6.75 5.15
N VAL A 38 -10.82 7.54 4.81
CA VAL A 38 -9.46 7.20 5.19
C VAL A 38 -9.31 7.39 6.69
N VAL A 39 -9.90 8.44 7.23
CA VAL A 39 -9.82 8.66 8.66
C VAL A 39 -10.46 7.51 9.41
N LYS A 40 -11.60 7.05 8.90
CA LYS A 40 -12.26 5.96 9.54
C LYS A 40 -11.46 4.70 9.48
N LEU A 41 -10.83 4.45 8.35
CA LEU A 41 -10.01 3.27 8.23
C LEU A 41 -8.87 3.35 9.23
N ALA A 42 -8.25 4.50 9.38
CA ALA A 42 -7.15 4.65 10.31
C ALA A 42 -7.62 4.34 11.72
N GLU A 43 -8.79 4.80 12.06
CA GLU A 43 -9.31 4.51 13.38
C GLU A 43 -9.55 3.04 13.57
N GLU A 44 -10.08 2.40 12.57
CA GLU A 44 -10.34 0.99 12.67
C GLU A 44 -9.07 0.18 12.79
N GLN A 45 -8.01 0.65 12.19
CA GLN A 45 -6.75 -0.06 12.26
C GLN A 45 -5.99 0.28 13.54
N GLY A 46 -6.45 1.22 14.27
CA GLY A 46 -5.74 1.63 15.48
C GLY A 46 -4.59 2.56 15.19
N TRP A 47 -4.59 3.18 14.04
CA TRP A 47 -3.52 4.08 13.69
C TRP A 47 -3.80 5.47 14.23
N VAL A 48 -2.77 6.17 14.64
CA VAL A 48 -2.92 7.54 15.04
C VAL A 48 -2.52 8.36 13.85
N LEU A 49 -3.49 8.96 13.22
CA LEU A 49 -3.28 9.65 11.98
C LEU A 49 -2.64 10.99 12.19
N ARG A 50 -1.60 11.29 11.45
CA ARG A 50 -0.97 12.56 11.53
C ARG A 50 -1.34 13.39 10.33
N ARG A 51 -1.34 12.81 9.17
CA ARG A 51 -1.80 13.54 8.01
C ARG A 51 -2.08 12.59 6.85
N ILE A 52 -2.90 13.06 5.95
CA ILE A 52 -3.23 12.34 4.75
C ILE A 52 -2.82 13.21 3.61
N ARG A 53 -2.16 12.64 2.64
CA ARG A 53 -1.82 13.41 1.46
C ARG A 53 -1.99 12.51 0.24
N ILE A 54 -1.83 13.08 -0.92
CA ILE A 54 -1.95 12.34 -2.15
C ILE A 54 -0.59 12.25 -2.76
N ASP A 55 -0.17 11.05 -3.09
CA ASP A 55 1.13 10.84 -3.64
C ASP A 55 1.04 9.77 -4.70
N ASP A 56 1.51 10.07 -5.91
CA ASP A 56 1.48 9.12 -7.02
C ASP A 56 0.08 8.59 -7.26
N GLY A 57 -0.90 9.43 -7.10
CA GLY A 57 -2.27 9.02 -7.36
C GLY A 57 -2.89 8.19 -6.27
N CYS A 58 -2.22 8.00 -5.17
CA CYS A 58 -2.76 7.22 -4.06
C CYS A 58 -2.98 8.13 -2.87
N TYR A 59 -3.80 7.69 -1.95
CA TYR A 59 -3.85 8.36 -0.67
C TYR A 59 -2.63 7.88 0.11
N GLU A 60 -2.00 8.76 0.81
CA GLU A 60 -0.89 8.36 1.67
C GLU A 60 -1.19 8.78 3.09
N VAL A 61 -1.16 7.84 4.00
CA VAL A 61 -1.44 8.10 5.40
C VAL A 61 -0.12 8.13 6.13
N ILE A 62 0.10 9.15 6.91
CA ILE A 62 1.32 9.25 7.70
C ILE A 62 0.89 9.33 9.14
N GLY A 63 1.43 8.49 9.96
CA GLY A 63 1.06 8.46 11.37
C GLY A 63 1.80 7.39 12.12
N ARG A 64 1.16 6.84 13.12
CA ARG A 64 1.76 5.78 13.91
C ARG A 64 0.78 4.63 14.02
N ASP A 65 1.30 3.44 14.14
CA ASP A 65 0.41 2.29 14.26
C ASP A 65 0.09 2.08 15.74
N ALA A 66 -0.65 1.03 16.03
CA ALA A 66 -1.10 0.78 17.38
C ALA A 66 0.05 0.54 18.32
N ALA A 67 1.18 0.12 17.83
CA ALA A 67 2.34 -0.09 18.67
C ALA A 67 3.19 1.15 18.79
N GLY A 68 2.79 2.23 18.19
CA GLY A 68 3.52 3.47 18.28
C GLY A 68 4.60 3.64 17.23
N ARG A 69 4.68 2.75 16.26
CA ARG A 69 5.71 2.85 15.25
C ARG A 69 5.27 3.82 14.17
N ARG A 70 6.21 4.53 13.61
CA ARG A 70 5.87 5.48 12.55
C ARG A 70 5.60 4.72 11.29
N ILE A 71 4.54 5.07 10.60
CA ILE A 71 4.16 4.38 9.39
C ILE A 71 3.80 5.34 8.29
N GLU A 72 4.02 4.90 7.06
CA GLU A 72 3.55 5.58 5.89
C GLU A 72 2.81 4.52 5.12
N VAL A 73 1.56 4.74 4.84
CA VAL A 73 0.74 3.74 4.19
C VAL A 73 0.12 4.34 2.95
N LYS A 74 0.31 3.69 1.81
CA LYS A 74 -0.34 4.14 0.60
C LYS A 74 -1.56 3.28 0.37
N LEU A 75 -2.65 3.92 0.05
CA LEU A 75 -3.91 3.24 -0.15
C LEU A 75 -4.47 3.52 -1.52
N ASP A 76 -5.07 2.52 -2.09
CA ASP A 76 -5.81 2.69 -3.33
C ASP A 76 -6.96 3.62 -3.02
N PRO A 77 -7.12 4.72 -3.72
CA PRO A 77 -8.15 5.68 -3.31
C PRO A 77 -9.57 5.21 -3.55
N ALA A 78 -9.76 4.19 -4.35
CA ALA A 78 -11.12 3.72 -4.59
C ALA A 78 -11.53 2.66 -3.58
N THR A 79 -10.64 1.78 -3.22
CA THR A 79 -10.99 0.69 -2.33
C THR A 79 -10.39 0.83 -0.96
N LEU A 80 -9.41 1.70 -0.81
CA LEU A 80 -8.66 1.90 0.41
C LEU A 80 -7.82 0.68 0.78
N ALA A 81 -7.57 -0.18 -0.20
CA ALA A 81 -6.70 -1.32 0.06
C ALA A 81 -5.27 -0.79 0.21
N VAL A 82 -4.52 -1.41 1.06
CA VAL A 82 -3.14 -1.01 1.28
C VAL A 82 -2.31 -1.44 0.09
N VAL A 83 -1.68 -0.48 -0.55
CA VAL A 83 -0.84 -0.76 -1.69
C VAL A 83 0.60 -0.88 -1.23
N GLU A 84 0.98 -0.11 -0.25
CA GLU A 84 2.33 -0.16 0.25
C GLU A 84 2.34 0.32 1.67
N MET A 85 3.16 -0.25 2.51
CA MET A 85 3.23 0.17 3.88
C MET A 85 4.67 0.12 4.31
N GLU A 86 5.15 1.21 4.87
CA GLU A 86 6.52 1.28 5.32
C GLU A 86 6.55 1.70 6.76
N PHE A 87 7.47 1.14 7.49
CA PHE A 87 7.65 1.51 8.86
C PHE A 87 8.94 2.30 8.94
N GLU A 88 8.88 3.43 9.60
CA GLU A 88 10.06 4.23 9.69
C GLU A 88 10.65 4.13 11.06
N ASP A 89 11.96 4.08 11.13
CA ASP A 89 12.61 3.96 12.37
C ASP A 89 12.69 5.25 13.04
N ASP A 90 12.32 5.33 14.26
CA ASP A 90 12.43 6.52 15.00
C ASP A 90 13.86 6.96 15.03
N HIS A 91 14.77 6.07 14.95
CA HIS A 91 16.11 6.35 14.95
C HIS A 91 16.50 7.26 13.83
N GLU A 92 15.96 7.06 12.70
CA GLU A 92 16.27 7.91 11.65
C GLU A 92 15.77 9.27 11.86
N ASP A 93 14.67 9.38 12.43
CA ASP A 93 14.11 10.62 12.69
C ASP A 93 14.97 11.37 13.61
N GLU A 94 15.46 10.75 14.57
CA GLU A 94 16.25 11.41 15.47
C GLU A 94 17.45 11.95 14.82
N ASP A 95 17.98 11.26 13.93
CA ASP A 95 19.10 11.72 13.24
C ASP A 95 18.83 13.00 12.57
N GLU A 96 17.74 13.13 12.00
CA GLU A 96 17.45 14.32 11.37
C GLU A 96 17.34 15.40 12.30
N ASP A 97 16.70 15.16 13.33
CA ASP A 97 16.52 16.19 14.27
C ASP A 97 17.81 16.53 14.80
N GLY A 98 18.61 15.58 15.05
CA GLY A 98 19.84 15.87 15.60
C GLY A 98 20.49 16.81 14.75
N GLY A 99 20.26 16.63 13.55
CA GLY A 99 20.85 17.47 12.68
C GLY A 99 20.51 18.83 12.96
N ASP A 100 19.41 19.05 13.46
CA ASP A 100 19.02 20.30 13.65
C ASP A 100 19.64 20.92 14.71
N ASP A 101 20.20 20.34 15.46
CA ASP A 101 20.77 20.99 16.53
C ASP A 101 22.06 21.49 16.24
#